data_06f5cf57be32add2d2b4c71b0bd20f34
#
_entry.id   06f5cf57be32add2d2b4c71b0bd20f34
#
_cell.length_a   1.000
_cell.length_b   1.000
_cell.length_c   1.000
_cell.angle_alpha   90.00
_cell.angle_beta   90.00
_cell.angle_gamma   90.00
#
_symmetry.space_group_name_H-M   'P 1'
#
loop_
_entity.id
_entity.type
_entity.pdbx_description
1 polymer ?
#
loop_
_entity_poly.entity_id
_entity_poly.type
_entity_poly.pdbx_seq_one_letter_code
_entity_poly.pdbx_strand_id
1 'polypeptide(L)'
;MKRRTFIAGGLGALALLAGGMFFAKGAWYRKAANSVRNLTGNLDAQFLRQIITQDAAHSRTLMWQAEAVLNSPAVEYRVRGQEDVQRVIAQEDFFNDDGVKNNQYVAKLQDLQAATEYEYRVVTETAASDWHALHTAKKGGFECLIFPDSQSSDYSDWEAVAQNAAQRNPQAAFFINMGDIVDNGEDHTQWQAWFHGVNGIIDRIPFVPLMGNHETYDQNWKVRLPEAYLHYFAVPENGSTDFSRYYYSFDYGDVHFMVLNSQWDETEDFKAGLLAEQLKWLRQDASQSQQKWKVVLVHKDVLQYRIHNRPERQEGISDVGKNFMPLFDELGIDIVFTAHLHTYRNRGHIKNFQRDSQGPLYILTGVAGNVRYPGLWVDHQLDEVVAPQPETDNYLTMQVTDEQITVKCFLPDGQQIDEVTVNKR
;
A
#
# COMPACT_ATOMS: atom_id res chain seq x y z
N MET A 1 -34.21 4.83 40.54
CA MET A 1 -33.26 4.12 39.69
C MET A 1 -33.94 3.71 38.39
N LYS A 2 -33.62 4.15 37.49
CA LYS A 2 -33.59 4.64 36.09
C LYS A 2 -33.97 3.53 35.09
N ARG A 3 -35.22 3.50 34.71
CA ARG A 3 -35.78 2.66 33.62
C ARG A 3 -35.25 3.01 32.22
N ARG A 4 -34.53 4.14 32.05
CA ARG A 4 -33.98 4.57 30.75
C ARG A 4 -32.68 3.88 30.31
N THR A 5 -31.93 3.31 31.25
CA THR A 5 -30.66 2.64 30.95
C THR A 5 -30.83 1.21 30.45
N PHE A 6 -31.98 0.59 30.71
CA PHE A 6 -32.26 -0.79 30.30
C PHE A 6 -32.73 -0.90 28.82
N ILE A 7 -33.37 0.17 28.31
CA ILE A 7 -33.89 0.18 26.93
C ILE A 7 -32.75 0.46 25.92
N ALA A 8 -31.78 1.29 26.29
CA ALA A 8 -30.62 1.57 25.42
C ALA A 8 -29.67 0.36 25.33
N GLY A 9 -29.51 -0.43 26.39
CA GLY A 9 -28.73 -1.63 26.40
C GLY A 9 -29.38 -2.77 25.59
N GLY A 10 -30.71 -2.87 25.60
CA GLY A 10 -31.42 -3.91 24.86
C GLY A 10 -31.44 -3.72 23.34
N LEU A 11 -31.52 -2.48 22.89
CA LEU A 11 -31.45 -2.16 21.45
C LEU A 11 -30.04 -2.30 20.87
N GLY A 12 -29.01 -1.96 21.65
CA GLY A 12 -27.61 -2.21 21.26
C GLY A 12 -27.27 -3.71 21.17
N ALA A 13 -27.76 -4.51 22.12
CA ALA A 13 -27.57 -5.96 22.11
C ALA A 13 -28.33 -6.65 20.96
N LEU A 14 -29.54 -6.17 20.61
CA LEU A 14 -30.28 -6.68 19.46
C LEU A 14 -29.67 -6.29 18.13
N ALA A 15 -29.10 -5.11 18.00
CA ALA A 15 -28.38 -4.67 16.80
C ALA A 15 -27.08 -5.46 16.62
N LEU A 16 -26.35 -5.76 17.72
CA LEU A 16 -25.14 -6.60 17.70
C LEU A 16 -25.48 -8.07 17.39
N LEU A 17 -26.59 -8.60 17.90
CA LEU A 17 -27.03 -9.96 17.59
C LEU A 17 -27.56 -10.10 16.15
N ALA A 18 -28.29 -9.12 15.64
CA ALA A 18 -28.75 -9.11 14.25
C ALA A 18 -27.59 -8.91 13.26
N GLY A 19 -26.65 -7.99 13.57
CA GLY A 19 -25.41 -7.83 12.82
C GLY A 19 -24.59 -9.11 12.82
N GLY A 20 -24.32 -9.69 14.01
CA GLY A 20 -23.55 -10.93 14.13
C GLY A 20 -24.16 -12.12 13.39
N MET A 21 -25.50 -12.26 13.34
CA MET A 21 -26.18 -13.31 12.55
C MET A 21 -26.11 -13.05 11.05
N PHE A 22 -26.11 -11.82 10.60
CA PHE A 22 -25.94 -11.47 9.18
C PHE A 22 -24.51 -11.75 8.72
N PHE A 23 -23.51 -11.38 9.54
CA PHE A 23 -22.10 -11.69 9.28
C PHE A 23 -21.80 -13.18 9.34
N ALA A 24 -22.35 -13.92 10.29
CA ALA A 24 -22.16 -15.37 10.38
C ALA A 24 -22.75 -16.12 9.16
N LYS A 25 -23.91 -15.68 8.64
CA LYS A 25 -24.45 -16.25 7.39
C LYS A 25 -23.59 -15.90 6.19
N GLY A 26 -23.11 -14.67 6.07
CA GLY A 26 -22.20 -14.25 5.00
C GLY A 26 -20.90 -15.06 5.01
N ALA A 27 -20.29 -15.27 6.18
CA ALA A 27 -19.08 -16.07 6.33
C ALA A 27 -19.29 -17.55 5.95
N TRP A 28 -20.46 -18.13 6.28
CA TRP A 28 -20.78 -19.51 5.90
C TRP A 28 -20.95 -19.66 4.38
N TYR A 29 -21.67 -18.74 3.72
CA TYR A 29 -21.83 -18.76 2.26
C TYR A 29 -20.46 -18.58 1.55
N ARG A 30 -19.59 -17.70 2.05
CA ARG A 30 -18.24 -17.54 1.52
C ARG A 30 -17.43 -18.83 1.65
N LYS A 31 -17.39 -19.44 2.83
CA LYS A 31 -16.69 -20.72 3.05
C LYS A 31 -17.20 -21.84 2.11
N ALA A 32 -18.50 -21.92 1.89
CA ALA A 32 -19.08 -22.89 0.97
C ALA A 32 -18.68 -22.59 -0.49
N ALA A 33 -18.74 -21.33 -0.92
CA ALA A 33 -18.32 -20.91 -2.26
C ALA A 33 -16.82 -21.19 -2.47
N ASN A 34 -15.97 -20.84 -1.50
CA ASN A 34 -14.54 -21.08 -1.55
C ASN A 34 -14.20 -22.58 -1.59
N SER A 35 -14.97 -23.43 -0.89
CA SER A 35 -14.81 -24.88 -0.96
C SER A 35 -15.11 -25.43 -2.36
N VAL A 36 -16.14 -24.91 -3.03
CA VAL A 36 -16.45 -25.28 -4.42
C VAL A 36 -15.33 -24.82 -5.36
N ARG A 37 -14.86 -23.59 -5.21
CA ARG A 37 -13.76 -23.04 -5.98
C ARG A 37 -12.47 -23.88 -5.86
N ASN A 38 -12.10 -24.29 -4.65
CA ASN A 38 -10.94 -25.16 -4.42
C ASN A 38 -11.02 -26.52 -5.12
N LEU A 39 -12.23 -26.96 -5.51
CA LEU A 39 -12.46 -28.23 -6.21
C LEU A 39 -12.57 -28.07 -7.73
N THR A 40 -12.95 -26.90 -8.22
CA THR A 40 -13.28 -26.66 -9.63
C THR A 40 -12.42 -25.57 -10.29
N GLY A 41 -11.36 -25.11 -9.59
CA GLY A 41 -10.51 -24.02 -10.03
C GLY A 41 -9.92 -24.21 -11.43
N ASN A 42 -9.72 -23.11 -12.15
CA ASN A 42 -9.13 -23.09 -13.48
C ASN A 42 -7.61 -22.87 -13.45
N LEU A 43 -6.95 -23.09 -14.58
CA LEU A 43 -5.50 -22.93 -14.76
C LEU A 43 -5.11 -21.55 -15.33
N ASP A 44 -6.07 -20.64 -15.51
CA ASP A 44 -5.80 -19.33 -16.07
C ASP A 44 -5.05 -18.45 -15.07
N ALA A 45 -4.08 -17.68 -15.57
CA ALA A 45 -3.39 -16.69 -14.78
C ALA A 45 -4.32 -15.51 -14.46
N GLN A 46 -4.52 -15.24 -13.17
CA GLN A 46 -5.38 -14.17 -12.69
C GLN A 46 -4.53 -13.13 -11.92
N PHE A 47 -4.97 -11.89 -11.91
CA PHE A 47 -4.34 -10.78 -11.16
C PHE A 47 -2.84 -10.69 -11.40
N LEU A 48 -2.47 -10.70 -12.69
CA LEU A 48 -1.10 -10.47 -13.12
C LEU A 48 -0.65 -9.09 -12.67
N ARG A 49 0.48 -9.04 -11.97
CA ARG A 49 0.98 -7.81 -11.34
C ARG A 49 2.49 -7.72 -11.36
N GLN A 50 2.96 -6.49 -11.50
CA GLN A 50 4.35 -6.12 -11.31
C GLN A 50 4.54 -5.60 -9.90
N ILE A 51 5.52 -6.10 -9.16
CA ILE A 51 5.91 -5.62 -7.84
C ILE A 51 7.26 -4.94 -7.94
N ILE A 52 7.41 -3.82 -7.22
CA ILE A 52 8.68 -3.11 -7.15
C ILE A 52 9.80 -4.02 -6.64
N THR A 53 11.01 -3.79 -7.11
CA THR A 53 12.21 -4.49 -6.65
C THR A 53 13.21 -3.49 -6.07
N GLN A 54 14.16 -3.97 -5.28
CA GLN A 54 15.18 -3.11 -4.67
C GLN A 54 15.93 -2.28 -5.71
N ASP A 55 16.26 -2.87 -6.84
CA ASP A 55 16.84 -2.21 -8.01
C ASP A 55 15.83 -2.25 -9.18
N ALA A 56 15.01 -1.22 -9.28
CA ALA A 56 14.00 -1.13 -10.32
C ALA A 56 14.56 -0.91 -11.74
N ALA A 57 15.85 -0.58 -11.86
CA ALA A 57 16.51 -0.39 -13.15
C ALA A 57 16.94 -1.73 -13.79
N HIS A 58 17.25 -2.75 -12.97
CA HIS A 58 17.81 -4.00 -13.47
C HIS A 58 17.01 -5.24 -13.08
N SER A 59 15.86 -5.08 -12.40
CA SER A 59 15.04 -6.20 -11.98
C SER A 59 13.54 -5.87 -11.92
N ARG A 60 12.71 -6.93 -11.94
CA ARG A 60 11.27 -6.85 -11.75
C ARG A 60 10.73 -8.14 -11.16
N THR A 61 9.85 -8.04 -10.16
CA THR A 61 9.07 -9.19 -9.70
C THR A 61 7.71 -9.19 -10.40
N LEU A 62 7.36 -10.32 -10.99
CA LEU A 62 6.06 -10.56 -11.62
C LEU A 62 5.33 -11.63 -10.81
N MET A 63 4.07 -11.37 -10.51
CA MET A 63 3.24 -12.29 -9.75
C MET A 63 1.88 -12.47 -10.41
N TRP A 64 1.29 -13.63 -10.20
CA TRP A 64 -0.10 -13.92 -10.54
C TRP A 64 -0.63 -15.03 -9.64
N GLN A 65 -1.91 -15.28 -9.72
CA GLN A 65 -2.53 -16.44 -9.06
C GLN A 65 -3.28 -17.31 -10.05
N ALA A 66 -3.53 -18.56 -9.67
CA ALA A 66 -4.45 -19.45 -10.35
C ALA A 66 -5.30 -20.19 -9.32
N GLU A 67 -6.52 -20.55 -9.71
CA GLU A 67 -7.41 -21.32 -8.82
C GLU A 67 -6.93 -22.76 -8.64
N ALA A 68 -6.32 -23.35 -9.66
CA ALA A 68 -5.69 -24.66 -9.59
C ALA A 68 -4.15 -24.55 -9.60
N VAL A 69 -3.48 -25.60 -9.14
CA VAL A 69 -2.03 -25.70 -9.17
C VAL A 69 -1.55 -25.88 -10.60
N LEU A 70 -0.62 -25.03 -11.03
CA LEU A 70 -0.01 -25.06 -12.36
C LEU A 70 1.25 -25.94 -12.39
N ASN A 71 1.51 -26.61 -13.51
CA ASN A 71 2.75 -27.32 -13.73
C ASN A 71 3.76 -26.43 -14.46
N SER A 72 4.90 -26.16 -13.81
CA SER A 72 6.01 -25.39 -14.38
C SER A 72 5.61 -24.07 -15.05
N PRO A 73 4.77 -23.24 -14.41
CA PRO A 73 4.38 -21.95 -14.98
C PRO A 73 5.62 -21.07 -15.11
N ALA A 74 5.62 -20.19 -16.12
CA ALA A 74 6.76 -19.36 -16.43
C ALA A 74 6.35 -17.97 -16.91
N VAL A 75 7.30 -17.06 -16.88
CA VAL A 75 7.25 -15.78 -17.60
C VAL A 75 8.18 -15.87 -18.80
N GLU A 76 7.67 -15.47 -19.96
CA GLU A 76 8.46 -15.16 -21.13
C GLU A 76 8.54 -13.63 -21.25
N TYR A 77 9.75 -13.12 -21.56
CA TYR A 77 9.95 -11.68 -21.72
C TYR A 77 11.01 -11.40 -22.80
N ARG A 78 10.95 -10.21 -23.39
CA ARG A 78 11.90 -9.74 -24.40
C ARG A 78 11.95 -8.22 -24.40
N VAL A 79 13.02 -7.66 -24.97
CA VAL A 79 13.04 -6.24 -25.31
C VAL A 79 11.98 -6.00 -26.39
N ARG A 80 11.17 -4.97 -26.21
CA ARG A 80 10.05 -4.67 -27.09
C ARG A 80 10.51 -4.52 -28.53
N GLY A 81 9.83 -5.24 -29.43
CA GLY A 81 10.16 -5.28 -30.87
C GLY A 81 11.34 -6.18 -31.24
N GLN A 82 11.94 -6.91 -30.29
CA GLN A 82 12.96 -7.94 -30.60
C GLN A 82 12.33 -9.34 -30.57
N GLU A 83 12.97 -10.28 -31.27
CA GLU A 83 12.48 -11.67 -31.35
C GLU A 83 13.08 -12.59 -30.26
N ASP A 84 14.19 -12.17 -29.64
CA ASP A 84 14.88 -12.98 -28.63
C ASP A 84 14.08 -13.02 -27.31
N VAL A 85 13.43 -14.14 -27.07
CA VAL A 85 12.56 -14.37 -25.91
C VAL A 85 13.34 -15.11 -24.83
N GLN A 86 13.43 -14.49 -23.67
CA GLN A 86 13.96 -15.09 -22.45
C GLN A 86 12.83 -15.74 -21.64
N ARG A 87 13.15 -16.73 -20.81
CA ARG A 87 12.16 -17.46 -20.00
C ARG A 87 12.64 -17.67 -18.57
N VAL A 88 11.77 -17.37 -17.59
CA VAL A 88 11.99 -17.59 -16.17
C VAL A 88 10.85 -18.46 -15.62
N ILE A 89 11.20 -19.58 -14.98
CA ILE A 89 10.24 -20.45 -14.29
C ILE A 89 9.82 -19.75 -13.00
N ALA A 90 8.52 -19.70 -12.75
CA ALA A 90 7.98 -19.11 -11.54
C ALA A 90 8.14 -20.06 -10.33
N GLN A 91 8.36 -19.47 -9.18
CA GLN A 91 8.31 -20.15 -7.88
C GLN A 91 6.88 -20.13 -7.32
N GLU A 92 6.54 -21.17 -6.59
CA GLU A 92 5.26 -21.27 -5.88
C GLU A 92 5.37 -20.51 -4.55
N ASP A 93 4.32 -19.76 -4.22
CA ASP A 93 4.15 -19.05 -2.93
C ASP A 93 2.70 -19.28 -2.46
N PHE A 94 2.45 -20.50 -1.93
CA PHE A 94 1.11 -20.95 -1.59
C PHE A 94 0.77 -20.65 -0.15
N PHE A 95 -0.45 -20.22 0.10
CA PHE A 95 -1.00 -20.01 1.43
C PHE A 95 -2.49 -20.34 1.49
N ASN A 96 -3.01 -20.53 2.71
CA ASN A 96 -4.43 -20.74 2.95
C ASN A 96 -4.95 -19.63 3.84
N ASP A 97 -5.95 -18.93 3.38
CA ASP A 97 -6.62 -17.88 4.13
C ASP A 97 -8.11 -17.79 3.75
N ASP A 98 -8.98 -17.38 4.67
CA ASP A 98 -10.45 -17.34 4.47
C ASP A 98 -11.05 -18.63 3.92
N GLY A 99 -10.45 -19.80 4.22
CA GLY A 99 -10.84 -21.07 3.67
C GLY A 99 -10.52 -21.26 2.17
N VAL A 100 -9.75 -20.35 1.57
CA VAL A 100 -9.29 -20.42 0.18
C VAL A 100 -7.84 -20.88 0.12
N LYS A 101 -7.56 -21.84 -0.77
CA LYS A 101 -6.20 -22.17 -1.18
C LYS A 101 -5.76 -21.15 -2.23
N ASN A 102 -4.77 -20.35 -1.88
CA ASN A 102 -4.23 -19.32 -2.75
C ASN A 102 -2.95 -19.83 -3.41
N ASN A 103 -3.01 -20.12 -4.70
CA ASN A 103 -1.86 -20.57 -5.47
C ASN A 103 -1.22 -19.35 -6.15
N GLN A 104 -0.26 -18.74 -5.46
CA GLN A 104 0.50 -17.61 -5.98
C GLN A 104 1.75 -18.11 -6.71
N TYR A 105 2.14 -17.39 -7.75
CA TYR A 105 3.35 -17.67 -8.53
C TYR A 105 4.19 -16.41 -8.63
N VAL A 106 5.49 -16.55 -8.46
CA VAL A 106 6.46 -15.45 -8.40
C VAL A 106 7.57 -15.70 -9.39
N ALA A 107 7.76 -14.82 -10.37
CA ALA A 107 8.89 -14.82 -11.29
C ALA A 107 9.73 -13.56 -11.05
N LYS A 108 11.00 -13.72 -10.69
CA LYS A 108 11.96 -12.63 -10.48
C LYS A 108 12.83 -12.47 -11.72
N LEU A 109 12.59 -11.42 -12.50
CA LEU A 109 13.46 -11.03 -13.62
C LEU A 109 14.65 -10.26 -13.08
N GLN A 110 15.83 -10.64 -13.49
CA GLN A 110 17.10 -10.02 -13.08
C GLN A 110 17.93 -9.69 -14.32
N ASP A 111 19.01 -8.92 -14.13
CA ASP A 111 19.94 -8.52 -15.18
C ASP A 111 19.27 -7.83 -16.38
N LEU A 112 18.15 -7.13 -16.12
CA LEU A 112 17.50 -6.30 -17.13
C LEU A 112 18.36 -5.07 -17.46
N GLN A 113 18.22 -4.56 -18.67
CA GLN A 113 18.87 -3.31 -19.05
C GLN A 113 18.06 -2.12 -18.48
N ALA A 114 18.75 -1.14 -17.89
CA ALA A 114 18.10 0.09 -17.40
C ALA A 114 17.49 0.89 -18.54
N ALA A 115 16.48 1.71 -18.23
CA ALA A 115 15.82 2.61 -19.19
C ALA A 115 15.32 1.91 -20.46
N THR A 116 14.85 0.66 -20.34
CA THR A 116 14.51 -0.21 -21.48
C THR A 116 13.04 -0.60 -21.42
N GLU A 117 12.41 -0.61 -22.58
CA GLU A 117 11.05 -1.13 -22.77
C GLU A 117 11.12 -2.62 -23.05
N TYR A 118 10.52 -3.40 -22.18
CA TYR A 118 10.28 -4.82 -22.33
C TYR A 118 8.80 -5.11 -22.53
N GLU A 119 8.50 -6.29 -23.04
CA GLU A 119 7.19 -6.90 -22.95
C GLU A 119 7.33 -8.30 -22.36
N TYR A 120 6.33 -8.73 -21.61
CA TYR A 120 6.31 -10.03 -20.94
C TYR A 120 4.93 -10.66 -21.03
N ARG A 121 4.89 -12.00 -20.89
CA ARG A 121 3.66 -12.76 -20.78
C ARG A 121 3.83 -13.93 -19.81
N VAL A 122 2.73 -14.36 -19.21
CA VAL A 122 2.68 -15.58 -18.41
C VAL A 122 2.37 -16.76 -19.33
N VAL A 123 3.12 -17.85 -19.13
CA VAL A 123 2.92 -19.12 -19.86
C VAL A 123 2.58 -20.20 -18.83
N THR A 124 1.43 -20.82 -19.02
CA THR A 124 0.97 -21.98 -18.26
C THR A 124 1.07 -23.23 -19.14
N GLU A 125 0.71 -24.38 -18.59
CA GLU A 125 0.69 -25.65 -19.36
C GLU A 125 -0.34 -25.67 -20.51
N THR A 126 -1.36 -24.82 -20.43
CA THR A 126 -2.51 -24.83 -21.37
C THR A 126 -2.62 -23.56 -22.21
N ALA A 127 -2.00 -22.44 -21.78
CA ALA A 127 -2.19 -21.14 -22.39
C ALA A 127 -1.00 -20.21 -22.19
N ALA A 128 -0.95 -19.14 -22.97
CA ALA A 128 -0.11 -17.96 -22.73
C ALA A 128 -1.05 -16.74 -22.64
N SER A 129 -0.74 -15.81 -21.73
CA SER A 129 -1.42 -14.51 -21.70
C SER A 129 -1.04 -13.67 -22.93
N ASP A 130 -1.74 -12.55 -23.11
CA ASP A 130 -1.27 -11.49 -23.99
C ASP A 130 0.07 -10.94 -23.49
N TRP A 131 0.77 -10.20 -24.36
CA TRP A 131 1.97 -9.47 -24.01
C TRP A 131 1.64 -8.19 -23.24
N HIS A 132 2.28 -8.00 -22.09
CA HIS A 132 2.14 -6.83 -21.22
C HIS A 132 3.41 -5.98 -21.25
N ALA A 133 3.27 -4.67 -21.11
CA ALA A 133 4.42 -3.76 -21.07
C ALA A 133 5.16 -3.86 -19.72
N LEU A 134 6.48 -3.73 -19.76
CA LEU A 134 7.36 -3.59 -18.60
C LEU A 134 8.43 -2.55 -18.94
N HIS A 135 8.59 -1.56 -18.07
CA HIS A 135 9.60 -0.52 -18.22
C HIS A 135 10.56 -0.58 -17.03
N THR A 136 11.86 -0.64 -17.31
CA THR A 136 12.88 -0.54 -16.27
C THR A 136 13.15 0.93 -15.93
N ALA A 137 13.50 1.20 -14.67
CA ALA A 137 13.77 2.55 -14.23
C ALA A 137 14.96 3.17 -15.00
N LYS A 138 14.84 4.45 -15.28
CA LYS A 138 15.95 5.30 -15.78
C LYS A 138 16.51 6.13 -14.63
N LYS A 139 17.76 6.53 -14.71
CA LYS A 139 18.32 7.52 -13.82
C LYS A 139 17.66 8.88 -14.06
N GLY A 140 17.55 9.72 -13.01
CA GLY A 140 16.95 11.04 -13.07
C GLY A 140 15.46 11.05 -12.76
N GLY A 141 14.74 11.99 -13.35
CA GLY A 141 13.36 12.29 -12.99
C GLY A 141 12.32 11.26 -13.46
N PHE A 142 11.24 11.18 -12.72
CA PHE A 142 10.06 10.34 -12.98
C PHE A 142 8.82 10.95 -12.34
N GLU A 143 7.65 10.37 -12.62
CA GLU A 143 6.41 10.63 -11.91
C GLU A 143 5.82 9.33 -11.40
N CYS A 144 5.23 9.33 -10.20
CA CYS A 144 4.48 8.20 -9.68
C CYS A 144 3.14 8.63 -9.09
N LEU A 145 2.21 7.68 -8.98
CA LEU A 145 0.93 7.85 -8.30
C LEU A 145 1.05 7.39 -6.85
N ILE A 146 0.36 8.10 -5.95
CA ILE A 146 0.24 7.70 -4.55
C ILE A 146 -1.24 7.65 -4.21
N PHE A 147 -1.71 6.47 -3.83
CA PHE A 147 -3.05 6.24 -3.34
C PHE A 147 -3.02 6.09 -1.83
N PRO A 148 -3.83 6.85 -1.08
CA PRO A 148 -4.05 6.61 0.34
C PRO A 148 -4.85 5.32 0.58
N ASP A 149 -5.38 5.17 1.80
CA ASP A 149 -6.20 4.06 2.26
C ASP A 149 -7.30 3.73 1.24
N SER A 150 -7.24 2.53 0.66
CA SER A 150 -8.20 2.10 -0.37
C SER A 150 -9.26 1.13 0.15
N GLN A 151 -9.26 0.85 1.45
CA GLN A 151 -10.27 0.00 2.09
C GLN A 151 -11.69 0.49 1.77
N SER A 152 -12.55 -0.44 1.45
CA SER A 152 -13.88 -0.15 0.93
C SER A 152 -14.87 -1.25 1.28
N SER A 153 -16.16 -0.92 1.28
CA SER A 153 -17.23 -1.91 1.44
C SER A 153 -17.51 -2.67 0.13
N ASP A 154 -17.36 -2.02 -1.02
CA ASP A 154 -17.65 -2.61 -2.35
C ASP A 154 -16.57 -2.35 -3.42
N TYR A 155 -15.57 -1.53 -3.12
CA TYR A 155 -14.42 -1.18 -3.97
C TYR A 155 -14.75 -0.42 -5.27
N SER A 156 -15.99 0.02 -5.50
CA SER A 156 -16.36 0.80 -6.69
C SER A 156 -15.71 2.19 -6.69
N ASP A 157 -15.63 2.84 -5.53
CA ASP A 157 -14.95 4.13 -5.37
C ASP A 157 -13.43 3.95 -5.60
N TRP A 158 -12.84 2.89 -5.04
CA TRP A 158 -11.43 2.55 -5.30
C TRP A 158 -11.13 2.36 -6.78
N GLU A 159 -11.92 1.53 -7.48
CA GLU A 159 -11.77 1.31 -8.92
C GLU A 159 -11.84 2.64 -9.68
N ALA A 160 -12.84 3.47 -9.39
CA ALA A 160 -13.02 4.75 -10.04
C ALA A 160 -11.82 5.69 -9.83
N VAL A 161 -11.31 5.79 -8.60
CA VAL A 161 -10.13 6.62 -8.27
C VAL A 161 -8.89 6.11 -9.00
N ALA A 162 -8.61 4.80 -8.92
CA ALA A 162 -7.43 4.20 -9.52
C ALA A 162 -7.41 4.35 -11.05
N GLN A 163 -8.52 4.01 -11.72
CA GLN A 163 -8.63 4.09 -13.17
C GLN A 163 -8.57 5.55 -13.67
N ASN A 164 -9.27 6.49 -13.01
CA ASN A 164 -9.21 7.91 -13.37
C ASN A 164 -7.82 8.50 -13.18
N ALA A 165 -7.14 8.19 -12.07
CA ALA A 165 -5.79 8.64 -11.81
C ALA A 165 -4.80 8.11 -12.87
N ALA A 166 -4.85 6.82 -13.17
CA ALA A 166 -3.99 6.22 -14.19
C ALA A 166 -4.25 6.79 -15.60
N GLN A 167 -5.51 7.04 -15.96
CA GLN A 167 -5.85 7.63 -17.24
C GLN A 167 -5.34 9.07 -17.37
N ARG A 168 -5.37 9.86 -16.28
CA ARG A 168 -4.88 11.24 -16.26
C ARG A 168 -3.37 11.34 -16.23
N ASN A 169 -2.69 10.31 -15.73
CA ASN A 169 -1.24 10.26 -15.57
C ASN A 169 -0.63 9.02 -16.27
N PRO A 170 -0.77 8.93 -17.63
CA PRO A 170 -0.34 7.75 -18.38
C PRO A 170 1.18 7.53 -18.37
N GLN A 171 1.96 8.55 -17.94
CA GLN A 171 3.41 8.51 -17.80
C GLN A 171 3.87 8.05 -16.41
N ALA A 172 2.94 7.74 -15.49
CA ALA A 172 3.30 7.28 -14.16
C ALA A 172 4.17 6.02 -14.25
N ALA A 173 5.32 6.07 -13.62
CA ALA A 173 6.32 5.02 -13.68
C ALA A 173 6.00 3.83 -12.77
N PHE A 174 5.31 4.08 -11.66
CA PHE A 174 4.81 3.11 -10.69
C PHE A 174 3.72 3.74 -9.83
N PHE A 175 3.07 2.94 -9.00
CA PHE A 175 2.12 3.47 -8.02
C PHE A 175 2.33 2.88 -6.62
N ILE A 176 1.99 3.68 -5.63
CA ILE A 176 2.06 3.36 -4.20
C ILE A 176 0.64 3.26 -3.66
N ASN A 177 0.35 2.30 -2.78
CA ASN A 177 -0.79 2.37 -1.88
C ASN A 177 -0.28 2.43 -0.44
N MET A 178 -0.78 3.38 0.32
CA MET A 178 -0.27 3.76 1.64
C MET A 178 -0.73 2.87 2.80
N GLY A 179 -1.18 1.65 2.51
CA GLY A 179 -1.71 0.69 3.50
C GLY A 179 -3.22 0.78 3.63
N ASP A 180 -3.77 -0.07 4.48
CA ASP A 180 -5.21 -0.31 4.54
C ASP A 180 -5.77 -0.52 3.12
N ILE A 181 -5.12 -1.47 2.42
CA ILE A 181 -5.42 -1.84 1.04
C ILE A 181 -6.83 -2.41 0.97
N VAL A 182 -7.16 -3.27 1.95
CA VAL A 182 -8.47 -3.86 2.14
C VAL A 182 -9.03 -3.50 3.51
N ASP A 183 -10.35 -3.60 3.69
CA ASP A 183 -11.00 -3.33 4.97
C ASP A 183 -10.78 -4.47 5.99
N ASN A 184 -10.51 -5.69 5.51
CA ASN A 184 -10.18 -6.83 6.35
C ASN A 184 -9.15 -7.75 5.67
N GLY A 185 -7.97 -7.85 6.28
CA GLY A 185 -6.84 -8.58 5.71
C GLY A 185 -7.06 -10.08 5.49
N GLU A 186 -8.01 -10.72 6.22
CA GLU A 186 -8.37 -12.12 5.99
C GLU A 186 -9.36 -12.30 4.82
N ASP A 187 -10.15 -11.27 4.48
CA ASP A 187 -11.25 -11.42 3.51
C ASP A 187 -10.75 -11.55 2.06
N HIS A 188 -10.73 -12.78 1.56
CA HIS A 188 -10.30 -13.08 0.20
C HIS A 188 -11.10 -12.31 -0.88
N THR A 189 -12.38 -12.06 -0.65
CA THR A 189 -13.22 -11.38 -1.65
C THR A 189 -12.88 -9.90 -1.78
N GLN A 190 -12.44 -9.26 -0.69
CA GLN A 190 -11.97 -7.89 -0.71
C GLN A 190 -10.65 -7.76 -1.46
N TRP A 191 -9.71 -8.69 -1.26
CA TRP A 191 -8.48 -8.73 -2.05
C TRP A 191 -8.75 -8.86 -3.55
N GLN A 192 -9.70 -9.73 -3.93
CA GLN A 192 -10.09 -9.86 -5.33
C GLN A 192 -10.70 -8.59 -5.88
N ALA A 193 -11.61 -7.94 -5.13
CA ALA A 193 -12.23 -6.69 -5.53
C ALA A 193 -11.19 -5.58 -5.68
N TRP A 194 -10.22 -5.50 -4.77
CA TRP A 194 -9.12 -4.57 -4.87
C TRP A 194 -8.28 -4.79 -6.14
N PHE A 195 -7.90 -6.04 -6.44
CA PHE A 195 -7.15 -6.37 -7.66
C PHE A 195 -7.93 -6.04 -8.93
N HIS A 196 -9.26 -6.23 -8.93
CA HIS A 196 -10.10 -5.82 -10.06
C HIS A 196 -10.04 -4.31 -10.28
N GLY A 197 -10.04 -3.50 -9.23
CA GLY A 197 -9.95 -2.04 -9.33
C GLY A 197 -8.68 -1.53 -10.02
N VAL A 198 -7.58 -2.27 -9.92
CA VAL A 198 -6.30 -1.91 -10.57
C VAL A 198 -5.97 -2.75 -11.81
N ASN A 199 -6.92 -3.53 -12.30
CA ASN A 199 -6.74 -4.31 -13.52
C ASN A 199 -6.38 -3.39 -14.71
N GLY A 200 -5.41 -3.79 -15.53
CA GLY A 200 -4.88 -2.97 -16.61
C GLY A 200 -3.95 -1.84 -16.16
N ILE A 201 -3.68 -1.71 -14.86
CA ILE A 201 -2.68 -0.79 -14.29
C ILE A 201 -1.51 -1.60 -13.72
N ILE A 202 -1.79 -2.47 -12.75
CA ILE A 202 -0.81 -3.23 -11.99
C ILE A 202 0.00 -4.24 -12.82
N ASP A 203 -0.51 -4.64 -13.97
CA ASP A 203 0.16 -5.48 -14.97
C ASP A 203 1.10 -4.69 -15.90
N ARG A 204 1.05 -3.34 -15.89
CA ARG A 204 1.86 -2.46 -16.75
C ARG A 204 2.88 -1.62 -16.01
N ILE A 205 2.55 -1.16 -14.81
CA ILE A 205 3.46 -0.40 -13.94
C ILE A 205 3.60 -1.08 -12.58
N PRO A 206 4.79 -1.05 -11.95
CA PRO A 206 5.00 -1.75 -10.69
C PRO A 206 4.23 -1.12 -9.53
N PHE A 207 3.81 -1.97 -8.63
CA PHE A 207 3.13 -1.63 -7.40
C PHE A 207 4.10 -1.60 -6.22
N VAL A 208 3.94 -0.60 -5.37
CA VAL A 208 4.63 -0.42 -4.08
C VAL A 208 3.59 -0.55 -2.96
N PRO A 209 3.38 -1.74 -2.41
CA PRO A 209 2.47 -1.94 -1.28
C PRO A 209 3.08 -1.47 0.03
N LEU A 210 2.26 -0.88 0.88
CA LEU A 210 2.53 -0.60 2.28
C LEU A 210 1.56 -1.40 3.15
N MET A 211 1.97 -1.82 4.33
CA MET A 211 1.10 -2.51 5.28
C MET A 211 0.41 -1.51 6.22
N GLY A 212 -0.92 -1.51 6.24
CA GLY A 212 -1.72 -0.82 7.24
C GLY A 212 -2.20 -1.75 8.36
N ASN A 213 -3.00 -1.24 9.28
CA ASN A 213 -3.52 -2.07 10.37
C ASN A 213 -4.64 -3.03 9.90
N HIS A 214 -5.38 -2.68 8.86
CA HIS A 214 -6.44 -3.53 8.33
C HIS A 214 -5.92 -4.82 7.71
N GLU A 215 -4.69 -4.86 7.22
CA GLU A 215 -4.02 -6.09 6.78
C GLU A 215 -3.79 -7.09 7.93
N THR A 216 -3.83 -6.63 9.18
CA THR A 216 -3.62 -7.46 10.38
C THR A 216 -4.92 -7.91 11.05
N TYR A 217 -6.09 -7.73 10.48
CA TYR A 217 -7.36 -8.14 11.09
C TYR A 217 -7.95 -9.39 10.44
N ASP A 218 -8.52 -10.26 11.32
CA ASP A 218 -9.39 -11.35 10.91
C ASP A 218 -10.82 -10.85 10.65
N GLN A 219 -11.69 -11.70 10.10
CA GLN A 219 -13.10 -11.36 9.84
C GLN A 219 -13.94 -11.07 11.11
N ASN A 220 -13.39 -11.28 12.29
CA ASN A 220 -13.98 -10.90 13.57
C ASN A 220 -13.34 -9.67 14.20
N TRP A 221 -12.53 -8.93 13.43
CA TRP A 221 -11.79 -7.74 13.86
C TRP A 221 -10.77 -8.02 14.98
N LYS A 222 -10.23 -9.23 15.03
CA LYS A 222 -9.14 -9.58 15.91
C LYS A 222 -7.82 -9.51 15.16
N VAL A 223 -6.80 -9.04 15.87
CA VAL A 223 -5.45 -8.97 15.32
C VAL A 223 -4.90 -10.37 15.05
N ARG A 224 -4.24 -10.51 13.90
CA ARG A 224 -3.55 -11.71 13.42
C ARG A 224 -2.31 -11.32 12.60
N LEU A 225 -1.47 -12.30 12.25
CA LEU A 225 -0.42 -12.05 11.29
C LEU A 225 -1.01 -11.74 9.90
N PRO A 226 -0.40 -10.82 9.13
CA PRO A 226 -0.90 -10.35 7.83
C PRO A 226 -0.58 -11.34 6.69
N GLU A 227 -1.02 -12.60 6.80
CA GLU A 227 -0.67 -13.69 5.90
C GLU A 227 -0.96 -13.35 4.44
N ALA A 228 -2.17 -12.84 4.15
CA ALA A 228 -2.54 -12.50 2.78
C ALA A 228 -1.62 -11.44 2.17
N TYR A 229 -1.34 -10.34 2.90
CA TYR A 229 -0.44 -9.30 2.43
C TYR A 229 0.96 -9.85 2.11
N LEU A 230 1.53 -10.65 3.02
CA LEU A 230 2.88 -11.19 2.88
C LEU A 230 3.03 -12.13 1.67
N HIS A 231 1.96 -12.79 1.26
CA HIS A 231 1.94 -13.70 0.12
C HIS A 231 1.46 -13.04 -1.18
N TYR A 232 0.55 -12.05 -1.11
CA TYR A 232 0.13 -11.33 -2.31
C TYR A 232 1.22 -10.42 -2.88
N PHE A 233 2.20 -10.00 -2.07
CA PHE A 233 3.20 -9.03 -2.50
C PHE A 233 4.62 -9.48 -2.15
N ALA A 234 5.33 -10.04 -3.13
CA ALA A 234 6.74 -10.41 -2.99
C ALA A 234 7.64 -9.16 -3.17
N VAL A 235 7.57 -8.25 -2.21
CA VAL A 235 8.36 -7.02 -2.12
C VAL A 235 9.85 -7.33 -1.86
N PRO A 236 10.76 -6.34 -1.94
CA PRO A 236 12.16 -6.52 -1.56
C PRO A 236 12.32 -7.10 -0.15
N GLU A 237 13.19 -8.08 -0.01
CA GLU A 237 13.49 -8.76 1.27
C GLU A 237 14.80 -8.23 1.87
N ASN A 238 15.03 -6.92 1.77
CA ASN A 238 16.23 -6.23 2.25
C ASN A 238 16.05 -5.60 3.66
N GLY A 239 14.94 -5.89 4.33
CA GLY A 239 14.75 -5.66 5.76
C GLY A 239 15.53 -6.68 6.61
N SER A 240 15.07 -6.95 7.84
CA SER A 240 15.63 -8.06 8.62
C SER A 240 15.03 -9.39 8.20
N THR A 241 15.80 -10.48 8.37
CA THR A 241 15.34 -11.84 8.05
C THR A 241 14.07 -12.22 8.83
N ASP A 242 14.00 -11.78 10.10
CA ASP A 242 12.87 -12.11 10.96
C ASP A 242 11.59 -11.39 10.53
N PHE A 243 11.71 -10.23 9.90
CA PHE A 243 10.58 -9.41 9.41
C PHE A 243 10.62 -9.25 7.88
N SER A 244 10.94 -10.33 7.16
CA SER A 244 10.90 -10.36 5.70
C SER A 244 9.53 -9.90 5.20
N ARG A 245 9.51 -8.98 4.21
CA ARG A 245 8.33 -8.35 3.60
C ARG A 245 7.50 -7.44 4.53
N TYR A 246 7.89 -7.22 5.79
CA TYR A 246 7.20 -6.29 6.70
C TYR A 246 7.57 -4.83 6.43
N TYR A 247 8.82 -4.59 6.09
CA TYR A 247 9.39 -3.30 5.70
C TYR A 247 10.55 -3.51 4.74
N TYR A 248 10.81 -2.53 3.89
CA TYR A 248 11.81 -2.66 2.83
C TYR A 248 12.21 -1.30 2.28
N SER A 249 13.23 -1.26 1.45
CA SER A 249 13.61 -0.10 0.66
C SER A 249 13.79 -0.45 -0.82
N PHE A 250 13.73 0.56 -1.66
CA PHE A 250 14.02 0.44 -3.08
C PHE A 250 14.50 1.76 -3.66
N ASP A 251 15.25 1.67 -4.74
CA ASP A 251 15.68 2.83 -5.51
C ASP A 251 14.88 2.96 -6.81
N TYR A 252 14.41 4.17 -7.09
CA TYR A 252 13.83 4.52 -8.37
C TYR A 252 14.32 5.89 -8.82
N GLY A 253 14.96 5.97 -10.00
CA GLY A 253 15.60 7.19 -10.47
C GLY A 253 16.66 7.68 -9.47
N ASP A 254 16.50 8.90 -8.99
CA ASP A 254 17.41 9.52 -8.01
C ASP A 254 16.82 9.49 -6.57
N VAL A 255 15.83 8.67 -6.30
CA VAL A 255 15.15 8.59 -5.00
C VAL A 255 15.36 7.24 -4.34
N HIS A 256 15.70 7.27 -3.07
CA HIS A 256 15.67 6.14 -2.15
C HIS A 256 14.37 6.17 -1.35
N PHE A 257 13.55 5.16 -1.53
CA PHE A 257 12.29 4.99 -0.81
C PHE A 257 12.47 3.99 0.32
N MET A 258 12.03 4.36 1.51
CA MET A 258 12.00 3.50 2.70
C MET A 258 10.53 3.28 3.09
N VAL A 259 10.06 2.05 2.93
CA VAL A 259 8.71 1.62 3.26
C VAL A 259 8.73 1.03 4.67
N LEU A 260 8.13 1.73 5.62
CA LEU A 260 8.13 1.37 7.04
C LEU A 260 6.82 0.72 7.45
N ASN A 261 6.90 -0.15 8.45
CA ASN A 261 5.75 -0.79 9.06
C ASN A 261 5.45 -0.15 10.43
N SER A 262 4.26 0.38 10.60
CA SER A 262 3.80 1.00 11.85
C SER A 262 2.92 0.08 12.70
N GLN A 263 2.85 -1.21 12.39
CA GLN A 263 1.93 -2.16 13.05
C GLN A 263 2.63 -3.01 14.13
N TRP A 264 3.64 -2.45 14.81
CA TRP A 264 4.36 -3.18 15.85
C TRP A 264 3.48 -3.52 17.07
N ASP A 265 2.53 -2.62 17.42
CA ASP A 265 1.62 -2.89 18.55
C ASP A 265 0.65 -4.04 18.21
N GLU A 266 0.15 -4.09 16.98
CA GLU A 266 -0.72 -5.16 16.50
C GLU A 266 0.01 -6.49 16.42
N THR A 267 1.28 -6.48 16.05
CA THR A 267 2.04 -7.71 15.79
C THR A 267 2.84 -8.21 16.99
N GLU A 268 3.01 -7.44 18.07
CA GLU A 268 3.89 -7.75 19.19
C GLU A 268 3.61 -9.11 19.82
N ASP A 269 2.34 -9.45 20.03
CA ASP A 269 1.94 -10.74 20.66
C ASP A 269 2.19 -11.95 19.73
N PHE A 270 2.38 -11.73 18.43
CA PHE A 270 2.61 -12.78 17.43
C PHE A 270 4.05 -12.82 16.98
N LYS A 271 4.69 -11.66 16.87
CA LYS A 271 6.05 -11.48 16.36
C LYS A 271 6.69 -10.24 16.97
N ALA A 272 7.28 -10.41 18.15
CA ALA A 272 7.84 -9.33 18.95
C ALA A 272 9.08 -8.68 18.32
N GLY A 273 9.29 -7.39 18.62
CA GLY A 273 10.54 -6.68 18.32
C GLY A 273 10.59 -5.94 16.99
N LEU A 274 9.48 -5.87 16.25
CA LEU A 274 9.42 -5.20 14.93
C LEU A 274 9.97 -3.76 14.97
N LEU A 275 9.56 -2.95 15.94
CA LEU A 275 10.01 -1.56 16.04
C LEU A 275 11.53 -1.46 16.22
N ALA A 276 12.09 -2.22 17.15
CA ALA A 276 13.53 -2.16 17.46
C ALA A 276 14.39 -2.58 16.27
N GLU A 277 14.03 -3.67 15.60
CA GLU A 277 14.71 -4.15 14.40
C GLU A 277 14.62 -3.13 13.26
N GLN A 278 13.45 -2.57 13.05
CA GLN A 278 13.20 -1.60 11.97
C GLN A 278 13.96 -0.28 12.19
N LEU A 279 14.03 0.24 13.41
CA LEU A 279 14.80 1.44 13.72
C LEU A 279 16.31 1.25 13.48
N LYS A 280 16.84 0.06 13.80
CA LYS A 280 18.23 -0.29 13.51
C LYS A 280 18.47 -0.38 12.01
N TRP A 281 17.61 -1.09 11.30
CA TRP A 281 17.68 -1.24 9.86
C TRP A 281 17.60 0.12 9.15
N LEU A 282 16.65 0.98 9.53
CA LEU A 282 16.45 2.29 8.90
C LEU A 282 17.71 3.19 8.98
N ARG A 283 18.41 3.18 10.14
CA ARG A 283 19.69 3.90 10.24
C ARG A 283 20.72 3.37 9.26
N GLN A 284 20.84 2.07 9.17
CA GLN A 284 21.81 1.43 8.28
C GLN A 284 21.48 1.69 6.81
N ASP A 285 20.25 1.44 6.42
CA ASP A 285 19.77 1.54 5.05
C ASP A 285 19.87 2.97 4.51
N ALA A 286 19.32 3.94 5.23
CA ALA A 286 19.37 5.35 4.84
C ALA A 286 20.80 5.92 4.79
N SER A 287 21.72 5.42 5.65
CA SER A 287 23.12 5.87 5.63
C SER A 287 23.94 5.27 4.48
N GLN A 288 23.55 4.13 3.96
CA GLN A 288 24.20 3.47 2.83
C GLN A 288 23.71 4.00 1.48
N SER A 289 22.54 4.60 1.43
CA SER A 289 21.98 5.12 0.19
C SER A 289 22.83 6.26 -0.39
N GLN A 290 23.10 6.18 -1.69
CA GLN A 290 23.77 7.20 -2.48
C GLN A 290 22.79 8.03 -3.32
N GLN A 291 21.50 7.79 -3.16
CA GLN A 291 20.49 8.53 -3.90
C GLN A 291 20.39 9.98 -3.42
N LYS A 292 20.05 10.86 -4.36
CA LYS A 292 19.92 12.28 -4.09
C LYS A 292 18.81 12.60 -3.09
N TRP A 293 17.70 11.88 -3.18
CA TRP A 293 16.49 12.08 -2.39
C TRP A 293 16.20 10.90 -1.50
N LYS A 294 15.64 11.18 -0.32
CA LYS A 294 15.18 10.17 0.64
C LYS A 294 13.72 10.39 0.97
N VAL A 295 12.89 9.42 0.66
CA VAL A 295 11.44 9.47 0.89
C VAL A 295 11.03 8.33 1.80
N VAL A 296 10.25 8.62 2.84
CA VAL A 296 9.69 7.65 3.76
C VAL A 296 8.20 7.49 3.51
N LEU A 297 7.75 6.24 3.50
CA LEU A 297 6.35 5.83 3.44
C LEU A 297 6.03 5.08 4.74
N VAL A 298 5.05 5.53 5.51
CA VAL A 298 4.61 4.88 6.75
C VAL A 298 3.10 5.05 6.91
N HIS A 299 2.38 3.99 7.27
CA HIS A 299 0.91 4.03 7.29
C HIS A 299 0.37 4.93 8.40
N LYS A 300 0.58 4.57 9.69
CA LYS A 300 0.06 5.37 10.79
C LYS A 300 0.72 6.73 10.87
N ASP A 301 -0.09 7.74 11.17
CA ASP A 301 0.34 9.13 11.18
C ASP A 301 1.31 9.48 12.32
N VAL A 302 2.24 10.37 12.03
CA VAL A 302 3.23 10.88 13.00
C VAL A 302 2.63 11.90 13.99
N LEU A 303 1.49 12.50 13.66
CA LEU A 303 0.79 13.45 14.54
C LEU A 303 -0.42 12.79 15.21
N GLN A 304 -0.73 13.26 16.41
CA GLN A 304 -1.94 12.91 17.13
C GLN A 304 -2.94 14.06 17.05
N TYR A 305 -4.06 13.81 16.38
CA TYR A 305 -5.15 14.78 16.24
C TYR A 305 -6.13 14.69 17.40
N ARG A 306 -6.71 15.84 17.78
CA ARG A 306 -7.92 15.86 18.59
C ARG A 306 -9.10 15.33 17.77
N ILE A 307 -10.06 14.76 18.47
CA ILE A 307 -11.32 14.26 17.90
C ILE A 307 -12.46 15.12 18.42
N HIS A 308 -13.34 15.56 17.53
CA HIS A 308 -14.57 16.21 17.94
C HIS A 308 -15.35 15.33 18.93
N ASN A 309 -15.90 15.93 19.99
CA ASN A 309 -16.64 15.24 21.06
C ASN A 309 -15.82 14.25 21.93
N ARG A 310 -14.47 14.26 21.82
CA ARG A 310 -13.55 13.50 22.71
C ARG A 310 -12.48 14.43 23.31
N PRO A 311 -12.88 15.26 24.31
CA PRO A 311 -11.98 16.29 24.87
C PRO A 311 -10.76 15.70 25.60
N GLU A 312 -10.81 14.43 26.01
CA GLU A 312 -9.70 13.73 26.62
C GLU A 312 -8.54 13.45 25.66
N ARG A 313 -8.82 13.38 24.34
CA ARG A 313 -7.77 13.17 23.34
C ARG A 313 -7.13 14.51 22.97
N GLN A 314 -5.92 14.70 23.46
CA GLN A 314 -5.17 15.93 23.22
C GLN A 314 -4.42 15.87 21.87
N GLU A 315 -4.17 17.03 21.30
CA GLU A 315 -3.27 17.21 20.17
C GLU A 315 -1.83 16.93 20.60
N GLY A 316 -1.01 16.41 19.67
CA GLY A 316 0.39 16.16 19.97
C GLY A 316 1.13 15.35 18.90
N ILE A 317 2.15 14.64 19.33
CA ILE A 317 2.92 13.71 18.52
C ILE A 317 2.46 12.28 18.86
N SER A 318 2.17 11.48 17.85
CA SER A 318 1.80 10.07 18.02
C SER A 318 3.02 9.22 18.46
N ASP A 319 2.78 7.97 18.81
CA ASP A 319 3.88 7.06 19.14
C ASP A 319 4.76 6.76 17.91
N VAL A 320 4.17 6.73 16.71
CA VAL A 320 4.94 6.68 15.45
C VAL A 320 5.84 7.90 15.33
N GLY A 321 5.29 9.10 15.55
CA GLY A 321 6.07 10.34 15.49
C GLY A 321 7.19 10.38 16.52
N LYS A 322 6.93 9.98 17.78
CA LYS A 322 7.97 9.96 18.83
C LYS A 322 9.13 9.03 18.50
N ASN A 323 8.86 7.88 17.89
CA ASN A 323 9.89 6.89 17.55
C ASN A 323 10.66 7.24 16.28
N PHE A 324 9.99 7.82 15.26
CA PHE A 324 10.60 7.98 13.94
C PHE A 324 11.02 9.42 13.59
N MET A 325 10.28 10.46 13.99
CA MET A 325 10.61 11.84 13.58
C MET A 325 12.04 12.28 13.97
N PRO A 326 12.56 11.98 15.19
CA PRO A 326 13.96 12.32 15.52
C PRO A 326 14.96 11.63 14.59
N LEU A 327 14.66 10.41 14.16
CA LEU A 327 15.50 9.65 13.25
C LEU A 327 15.41 10.20 11.82
N PHE A 328 14.24 10.64 11.38
CA PHE A 328 14.08 11.30 10.09
C PHE A 328 14.90 12.60 10.00
N ASP A 329 14.93 13.38 11.09
CA ASP A 329 15.75 14.57 11.20
C ASP A 329 17.26 14.22 11.14
N GLU A 330 17.70 13.18 11.88
CA GLU A 330 19.08 12.68 11.91
C GLU A 330 19.56 12.21 10.52
N LEU A 331 18.71 11.46 9.80
CA LEU A 331 19.03 10.83 8.53
C LEU A 331 18.87 11.76 7.31
N GLY A 332 18.35 12.97 7.53
CA GLY A 332 18.12 13.95 6.46
C GLY A 332 17.08 13.47 5.44
N ILE A 333 15.94 12.96 5.93
CA ILE A 333 14.80 12.62 5.09
C ILE A 333 14.25 13.89 4.43
N ASP A 334 13.87 13.81 3.17
CA ASP A 334 13.31 14.95 2.44
C ASP A 334 11.78 15.01 2.56
N ILE A 335 11.08 13.87 2.42
CA ILE A 335 9.62 13.79 2.47
C ILE A 335 9.19 12.57 3.27
N VAL A 336 8.13 12.72 4.06
CA VAL A 336 7.44 11.65 4.78
C VAL A 336 5.96 11.65 4.38
N PHE A 337 5.49 10.54 3.83
CA PHE A 337 4.08 10.31 3.57
C PHE A 337 3.49 9.42 4.66
N THR A 338 2.31 9.80 5.16
CA THR A 338 1.52 9.05 6.13
C THR A 338 0.08 8.88 5.65
N ALA A 339 -0.71 8.01 6.30
CA ALA A 339 -2.07 7.65 5.94
C ALA A 339 -2.95 7.41 7.19
N HIS A 340 -3.89 6.46 7.18
CA HIS A 340 -4.65 5.96 8.33
C HIS A 340 -5.82 6.86 8.80
N LEU A 341 -5.72 8.16 8.65
CA LEU A 341 -6.74 9.07 9.20
C LEU A 341 -7.82 9.48 8.20
N HIS A 342 -7.75 9.00 6.97
CA HIS A 342 -8.70 9.21 5.86
C HIS A 342 -9.00 10.69 5.60
N THR A 343 -7.99 11.54 5.71
CA THR A 343 -8.06 12.97 5.43
C THR A 343 -6.75 13.45 4.85
N TYR A 344 -6.78 14.29 3.82
CA TYR A 344 -5.58 14.89 3.28
C TYR A 344 -5.14 16.08 4.12
N ARG A 345 -3.85 16.13 4.49
CA ARG A 345 -3.23 17.23 5.20
C ARG A 345 -1.79 17.47 4.70
N ASN A 346 -1.50 18.68 4.29
CA ASN A 346 -0.12 19.11 4.12
C ASN A 346 0.31 19.83 5.41
N ARG A 347 1.40 19.38 6.04
CA ARG A 347 1.92 19.93 7.31
C ARG A 347 3.13 20.81 7.09
N GLY A 348 3.56 20.99 5.83
CA GLY A 348 4.82 21.68 5.55
C GLY A 348 6.01 20.95 6.17
N HIS A 349 7.07 21.68 6.42
CA HIS A 349 8.31 21.14 6.96
C HIS A 349 8.30 21.14 8.49
N ILE A 350 8.67 20.01 9.10
CA ILE A 350 8.74 19.86 10.57
C ILE A 350 10.12 19.31 10.94
N LYS A 351 10.75 19.92 11.94
CA LYS A 351 11.99 19.46 12.58
C LYS A 351 11.89 19.61 14.09
N ASN A 352 12.41 18.64 14.84
CA ASN A 352 12.31 18.65 16.30
C ASN A 352 10.87 18.90 16.81
N PHE A 353 9.88 18.28 16.14
CA PHE A 353 8.44 18.39 16.43
C PHE A 353 7.85 19.81 16.26
N GLN A 354 8.55 20.69 15.59
CA GLN A 354 8.12 22.08 15.35
C GLN A 354 8.26 22.43 13.87
N ARG A 355 7.50 23.42 13.44
CA ARG A 355 7.63 23.96 12.09
C ARG A 355 9.04 24.50 11.86
N ASP A 356 9.71 23.98 10.86
CA ASP A 356 11.06 24.37 10.49
C ASP A 356 11.35 23.98 9.04
N SER A 357 11.67 24.96 8.21
CA SER A 357 11.97 24.75 6.79
C SER A 357 13.16 23.81 6.53
N GLN A 358 13.96 23.50 7.55
CA GLN A 358 15.08 22.57 7.47
C GLN A 358 14.69 21.12 7.79
N GLY A 359 13.45 20.87 8.17
CA GLY A 359 12.93 19.52 8.43
C GLY A 359 12.37 18.83 7.18
N PRO A 360 12.05 17.54 7.26
CA PRO A 360 11.28 16.85 6.22
C PRO A 360 9.93 17.52 5.94
N LEU A 361 9.45 17.43 4.69
CA LEU A 361 8.05 17.70 4.37
C LEU A 361 7.18 16.54 4.86
N TYR A 362 6.05 16.81 5.54
CA TYR A 362 5.11 15.79 6.00
C TYR A 362 3.76 15.93 5.32
N ILE A 363 3.29 14.85 4.71
CA ILE A 363 2.00 14.77 4.01
C ILE A 363 1.19 13.60 4.55
N LEU A 364 -0.03 13.87 5.04
CA LEU A 364 -1.06 12.87 5.29
C LEU A 364 -1.88 12.72 4.00
N THR A 365 -1.93 11.51 3.45
CA THR A 365 -2.27 11.31 2.04
C THR A 365 -3.78 11.29 1.74
N GLY A 366 -4.65 11.02 2.72
CA GLY A 366 -6.10 11.09 2.53
C GLY A 366 -6.83 9.76 2.52
N VAL A 367 -7.73 9.54 1.57
CA VAL A 367 -8.52 8.32 1.38
C VAL A 367 -8.79 8.09 -0.11
N ALA A 368 -8.68 6.84 -0.56
CA ALA A 368 -8.99 6.43 -1.93
C ALA A 368 -10.12 5.37 -1.98
N GLY A 369 -10.67 5.00 -0.85
CA GLY A 369 -11.81 4.11 -0.70
C GLY A 369 -13.04 4.80 -0.10
N ASN A 370 -14.08 4.04 0.19
CA ASN A 370 -15.35 4.61 0.67
C ASN A 370 -15.53 4.61 2.20
N VAL A 371 -14.52 4.21 2.97
CA VAL A 371 -14.54 4.34 4.44
C VAL A 371 -14.07 5.75 4.81
N ARG A 372 -14.98 6.57 5.32
CA ARG A 372 -14.72 7.99 5.61
C ARG A 372 -15.17 8.35 7.02
N TYR A 373 -14.53 9.36 7.60
CA TYR A 373 -14.81 9.85 8.96
C TYR A 373 -15.12 11.35 8.94
N PRO A 374 -16.24 11.77 8.32
CA PRO A 374 -16.53 13.19 8.10
C PRO A 374 -16.64 13.96 9.43
N GLY A 375 -15.91 15.07 9.52
CA GLY A 375 -15.90 15.93 10.69
C GLY A 375 -15.37 15.28 11.97
N LEU A 376 -14.58 14.20 11.87
CA LEU A 376 -14.01 13.51 13.03
C LEU A 376 -12.83 14.30 13.63
N TRP A 377 -11.94 14.80 12.79
CA TRP A 377 -10.68 15.40 13.20
C TRP A 377 -10.77 16.91 13.39
N VAL A 378 -10.20 17.41 14.48
CA VAL A 378 -9.93 18.83 14.68
C VAL A 378 -8.57 19.15 14.08
N ASP A 379 -8.45 20.24 13.33
CA ASP A 379 -7.19 20.63 12.68
C ASP A 379 -6.07 20.74 13.71
N HIS A 380 -4.88 20.28 13.29
CA HIS A 380 -3.67 20.32 14.10
C HIS A 380 -2.93 21.65 13.86
N GLN A 381 -2.26 22.19 14.88
CA GLN A 381 -1.50 23.43 14.74
C GLN A 381 -0.37 23.39 13.69
N LEU A 382 0.04 22.17 13.30
CA LEU A 382 1.04 21.93 12.25
C LEU A 382 0.41 21.73 10.85
N ASP A 383 -0.90 21.74 10.69
CA ASP A 383 -1.53 21.70 9.37
C ASP A 383 -1.34 23.03 8.65
N GLU A 384 -0.92 23.00 7.39
CA GLU A 384 -0.85 24.16 6.49
C GLU A 384 -2.01 24.15 5.50
N VAL A 385 -2.29 22.97 4.91
CA VAL A 385 -3.41 22.76 4.01
C VAL A 385 -4.24 21.60 4.50
N VAL A 386 -5.54 21.79 4.51
CA VAL A 386 -6.56 20.83 4.91
C VAL A 386 -7.46 20.57 3.71
N ALA A 387 -7.75 19.31 3.41
CA ALA A 387 -8.69 18.96 2.35
C ALA A 387 -10.06 19.65 2.58
N PRO A 388 -10.76 20.01 1.50
CA PRO A 388 -12.13 20.49 1.59
C PRO A 388 -13.02 19.50 2.35
N GLN A 389 -13.93 20.04 3.19
CA GLN A 389 -14.84 19.24 3.98
C GLN A 389 -16.25 19.20 3.33
N PRO A 390 -16.98 18.07 3.40
CA PRO A 390 -16.54 16.78 3.94
C PRO A 390 -15.46 16.15 3.06
N GLU A 391 -14.56 15.38 3.68
CA GLU A 391 -13.52 14.66 2.95
C GLU A 391 -14.13 13.75 1.88
N THR A 392 -13.49 13.74 0.70
CA THR A 392 -13.80 12.85 -0.41
C THR A 392 -12.54 12.09 -0.81
N ASP A 393 -12.70 11.14 -1.71
CA ASP A 393 -11.57 10.42 -2.28
C ASP A 393 -10.59 11.38 -2.92
N ASN A 394 -9.31 11.01 -2.84
CA ASN A 394 -8.23 11.74 -3.47
C ASN A 394 -7.09 10.79 -3.87
N TYR A 395 -6.23 11.27 -4.74
CA TYR A 395 -4.95 10.66 -5.06
C TYR A 395 -3.88 11.73 -5.18
N LEU A 396 -2.62 11.32 -5.09
CA LEU A 396 -1.50 12.24 -5.25
C LEU A 396 -0.64 11.81 -6.45
N THR A 397 0.05 12.79 -7.03
CA THR A 397 1.20 12.57 -7.89
C THR A 397 2.46 13.08 -7.20
N MET A 398 3.57 12.39 -7.39
CA MET A 398 4.90 12.86 -7.00
C MET A 398 5.77 12.89 -8.25
N GLN A 399 6.14 14.10 -8.65
CA GLN A 399 7.04 14.35 -9.78
C GLN A 399 8.43 14.68 -9.27
N VAL A 400 9.41 13.93 -9.72
CA VAL A 400 10.83 14.12 -9.38
C VAL A 400 11.56 14.67 -10.58
N THR A 401 12.41 15.66 -10.33
CA THR A 401 13.38 16.22 -11.29
C THR A 401 14.77 16.24 -10.66
N ASP A 402 15.76 16.69 -11.42
CA ASP A 402 17.11 16.82 -10.89
C ASP A 402 17.21 17.81 -9.71
N GLU A 403 16.34 18.81 -9.64
CA GLU A 403 16.44 19.92 -8.69
C GLU A 403 15.37 19.86 -7.58
N GLN A 404 14.22 19.28 -7.86
CA GLN A 404 13.07 19.35 -6.96
C GLN A 404 12.17 18.11 -7.05
N ILE A 405 11.39 17.92 -5.98
CA ILE A 405 10.23 17.02 -5.95
C ILE A 405 8.98 17.88 -5.77
N THR A 406 8.00 17.69 -6.65
CA THR A 406 6.68 18.32 -6.54
C THR A 406 5.63 17.27 -6.24
N VAL A 407 4.87 17.48 -5.17
CA VAL A 407 3.73 16.65 -4.78
C VAL A 407 2.45 17.44 -5.03
N LYS A 408 1.49 16.83 -5.71
CA LYS A 408 0.16 17.40 -5.96
C LYS A 408 -0.90 16.46 -5.44
N CYS A 409 -1.97 17.01 -4.90
CA CYS A 409 -3.16 16.26 -4.48
C CYS A 409 -4.35 16.61 -5.37
N PHE A 410 -5.08 15.58 -5.82
CA PHE A 410 -6.21 15.70 -6.72
C PHE A 410 -7.44 14.98 -6.19
N LEU A 411 -8.60 15.54 -6.43
CA LEU A 411 -9.89 14.84 -6.35
C LEU A 411 -10.05 13.86 -7.54
N PRO A 412 -10.97 12.89 -7.48
CA PRO A 412 -11.15 11.91 -8.57
C PRO A 412 -11.49 12.53 -9.93
N ASP A 413 -12.14 13.68 -9.95
CA ASP A 413 -12.48 14.42 -11.18
C ASP A 413 -11.26 15.15 -11.79
N GLY A 414 -10.12 15.18 -11.08
CA GLY A 414 -8.88 15.84 -11.47
C GLY A 414 -8.76 17.29 -10.98
N GLN A 415 -9.67 17.75 -10.11
CA GLN A 415 -9.49 19.03 -9.45
C GLN A 415 -8.27 18.95 -8.51
N GLN A 416 -7.29 19.82 -8.74
CA GLN A 416 -6.13 19.95 -7.85
C GLN A 416 -6.54 20.72 -6.59
N ILE A 417 -6.23 20.16 -5.42
CA ILE A 417 -6.53 20.79 -4.12
C ILE A 417 -5.28 21.29 -3.39
N ASP A 418 -4.11 20.75 -3.70
CA ASP A 418 -2.83 21.21 -3.15
C ASP A 418 -1.67 20.94 -4.12
N GLU A 419 -0.60 21.74 -3.94
CA GLU A 419 0.68 21.54 -4.62
C GLU A 419 1.81 22.05 -3.71
N VAL A 420 2.79 21.23 -3.46
CA VAL A 420 3.98 21.60 -2.67
C VAL A 420 5.25 21.10 -3.37
N THR A 421 6.29 21.93 -3.32
CA THR A 421 7.59 21.63 -3.93
C THR A 421 8.69 21.63 -2.88
N VAL A 422 9.50 20.59 -2.88
CA VAL A 422 10.72 20.45 -2.07
C VAL A 422 11.92 20.61 -2.98
N ASN A 423 12.75 21.60 -2.67
CA ASN A 423 14.04 21.78 -3.35
C ASN A 423 15.14 21.05 -2.58
N LYS A 424 16.13 20.50 -3.29
CA LYS A 424 17.27 19.86 -2.62
C LYS A 424 18.07 20.92 -1.85
N ARG A 425 18.38 20.58 -0.62
CA ARG A 425 19.13 21.44 0.33
C ARG A 425 20.63 21.28 0.14
#